data_6e6340542c06318094776d83f0e0857a
#
_entry.id   6e6340542c06318094776d83f0e0857a
#
_cell.length_a   1.000
_cell.length_b   1.000
_cell.length_c   1.000
_cell.angle_alpha   90.00
_cell.angle_beta   90.00
_cell.angle_gamma   90.00
#
_symmetry.space_group_name_H-M   'P 1'
#
loop_
_entity.id
_entity.type
_entity.pdbx_description
1 polymer ?
#
loop_
_entity_poly.entity_id
_entity_poly.type
_entity_poly.pdbx_seq_one_letter_code
_entity_poly.pdbx_strand_id
1 'polypeptide(L)' 'MTLTEEDFKYVREHVREVPDFPKKGILFLDVTTIVKDAKAFNKCIDFLYDRFKDEKIDYIAGIESR' A
#
# COMPACT_ATOMS: atom_id res chain seq x y z
N MET A 1 12.91 5.38 9.89
CA MET A 1 12.11 4.38 10.62
C MET A 1 11.93 3.15 9.77
N THR A 2 12.27 1.99 10.29
CA THR A 2 12.15 0.73 9.55
C THR A 2 10.87 0.01 9.94
N LEU A 3 10.12 -0.47 8.96
CA LEU A 3 8.93 -1.24 9.23
C LEU A 3 9.26 -2.65 9.69
N THR A 4 8.51 -3.15 10.64
CA THR A 4 8.64 -4.50 11.17
C THR A 4 7.70 -5.45 10.45
N GLU A 5 7.84 -6.75 10.71
CA GLU A 5 6.90 -7.73 10.17
C GLU A 5 5.48 -7.48 10.68
N GLU A 6 5.35 -6.98 11.90
CA GLU A 6 4.04 -6.62 12.45
C GLU A 6 3.39 -5.48 11.68
N ASP A 7 4.20 -4.51 11.22
CA ASP A 7 3.69 -3.42 10.40
C ASP A 7 3.18 -3.92 9.05
N PHE A 8 3.92 -4.82 8.41
CA PHE A 8 3.47 -5.42 7.16
C PHE A 8 2.20 -6.24 7.35
N LYS A 9 2.12 -6.98 8.44
CA LYS A 9 0.93 -7.75 8.76
C LYS A 9 -0.27 -6.83 8.95
N TYR A 10 -0.09 -5.72 9.68
CA TYR A 10 -1.16 -4.76 9.89
C TYR A 10 -1.70 -4.23 8.57
N VAL A 11 -0.79 -3.82 7.68
CA VAL A 11 -1.19 -3.31 6.35
C VAL A 11 -1.89 -4.39 5.55
N ARG A 12 -1.34 -5.61 5.56
CA ARG A 12 -1.93 -6.72 4.79
C ARG A 12 -3.35 -7.05 5.26
N GLU A 13 -3.60 -6.99 6.55
CA GLU A 13 -4.92 -7.24 7.11
C GLU A 13 -5.95 -6.21 6.67
N HIS A 14 -5.50 -5.02 6.26
CA HIS A 14 -6.40 -3.96 5.80
C HIS A 14 -6.65 -3.99 4.30
N VAL A 15 -5.97 -4.89 3.58
CA VAL A 15 -6.25 -5.09 2.15
C VAL A 15 -7.46 -5.98 2.02
N ARG A 16 -8.50 -5.48 1.36
CA ARG A 16 -9.71 -6.27 1.15
C ARG A 16 -9.55 -7.18 -0.06
N GLU A 17 -9.87 -8.45 0.13
CA GLU A 17 -9.83 -9.41 -0.96
C GLU A 17 -11.22 -9.52 -1.59
N VAL A 18 -11.27 -9.37 -2.90
CA VAL A 18 -12.52 -9.49 -3.64
C VAL A 18 -12.36 -10.62 -4.65
N PRO A 19 -12.87 -11.83 -4.32
CA PRO A 19 -12.74 -12.96 -5.24
C PRO A 19 -13.65 -12.76 -6.46
N ASP A 20 -13.21 -13.33 -7.57
CA ASP A 20 -13.96 -13.31 -8.83
C ASP A 20 -14.28 -11.89 -9.30
N PHE A 21 -13.33 -10.98 -9.17
CA PHE A 21 -13.50 -9.61 -9.63
C PHE A 21 -12.26 -9.18 -10.43
N PRO A 22 -12.44 -8.52 -11.57
CA PRO A 22 -13.71 -8.23 -12.25
C PRO A 22 -14.28 -9.43 -12.99
N LYS A 23 -13.53 -10.53 -13.05
CA LYS A 23 -13.98 -11.75 -13.72
C LYS A 23 -13.76 -12.95 -12.82
N LYS A 24 -14.53 -14.02 -13.08
CA LYS A 24 -14.37 -15.26 -12.35
C LYS A 24 -12.93 -15.78 -12.45
N GLY A 25 -12.39 -16.24 -11.34
CA GLY A 25 -11.04 -16.78 -11.25
C GLY A 25 -9.96 -15.76 -10.92
N ILE A 26 -10.31 -14.49 -10.80
CA ILE A 26 -9.36 -13.42 -10.47
C ILE A 26 -9.62 -12.96 -9.04
N LEU A 27 -8.55 -12.93 -8.25
CA LEU A 27 -8.61 -12.35 -6.90
C LEU A 27 -8.15 -10.90 -6.98
N PHE A 28 -9.06 -9.98 -6.68
CA PHE A 28 -8.74 -8.55 -6.68
C PHE A 28 -8.40 -8.11 -5.25
N LEU A 29 -7.31 -7.38 -5.11
CA LEU A 29 -6.91 -6.83 -3.83
C LEU A 29 -7.28 -5.35 -3.80
N ASP A 30 -8.21 -4.99 -2.93
CA ASP A 30 -8.71 -3.63 -2.81
C ASP A 30 -7.88 -2.88 -1.77
N VAL A 31 -7.16 -1.85 -2.23
CA VAL A 31 -6.29 -1.06 -1.36
C VAL A 31 -6.98 0.20 -0.83
N THR A 32 -8.23 0.47 -1.22
CA THR A 32 -8.94 1.64 -0.72
C THR A 32 -9.13 1.57 0.78
N THR A 33 -9.23 0.37 1.34
CA THR A 33 -9.35 0.16 2.78
C THR A 33 -8.09 0.57 3.52
N ILE A 34 -6.93 0.51 2.87
CA ILE A 34 -5.66 1.01 3.44
C ILE A 34 -5.70 2.54 3.48
N VAL A 35 -6.14 3.15 2.40
CA VAL A 35 -6.18 4.61 2.31
C VAL A 35 -7.15 5.19 3.35
N LYS A 36 -8.22 4.48 3.66
CA LYS A 36 -9.19 4.91 4.67
C LYS A 36 -8.67 4.80 6.10
N ASP A 37 -7.73 3.92 6.35
CA ASP A 37 -7.19 3.72 7.69
C ASP A 37 -5.92 4.54 7.85
N ALA A 38 -5.97 5.55 8.70
CA ALA A 38 -4.85 6.48 8.87
C ALA A 38 -3.57 5.76 9.30
N LYS A 39 -3.68 4.77 10.18
CA LYS A 39 -2.52 4.04 10.67
C LYS A 39 -1.91 3.18 9.56
N ALA A 40 -2.73 2.46 8.80
CA ALA A 40 -2.25 1.64 7.70
C ALA A 40 -1.63 2.51 6.60
N PHE A 41 -2.28 3.61 6.27
CA PHE A 41 -1.79 4.52 5.25
C PHE A 41 -0.46 5.14 5.65
N ASN A 42 -0.34 5.58 6.91
CA ASN A 42 0.91 6.14 7.39
C ASN A 42 2.06 5.12 7.38
N LYS A 43 1.76 3.85 7.66
CA LYS A 43 2.77 2.80 7.57
C LYS A 43 3.29 2.64 6.14
N CYS A 44 2.42 2.74 5.16
CA CYS A 44 2.83 2.69 3.75
C CYS A 44 3.71 3.89 3.39
N ILE A 45 3.34 5.07 3.85
CA ILE A 45 4.13 6.29 3.61
C ILE A 45 5.50 6.17 4.25
N ASP A 46 5.56 5.69 5.49
CA ASP A 46 6.83 5.51 6.19
C ASP A 46 7.73 4.51 5.47
N PHE A 47 7.16 3.45 4.93
CA PHE A 47 7.92 2.48 4.16
C PHE A 47 8.54 3.12 2.92
N LEU A 48 7.76 3.90 2.19
CA LEU A 48 8.26 4.57 0.99
C LEU A 48 9.32 5.61 1.35
N TYR A 49 9.10 6.34 2.42
CA TYR A 49 10.07 7.32 2.89
C TYR A 49 11.40 6.66 3.25
N ASP A 50 11.37 5.60 4.05
CA ASP A 50 12.58 4.90 4.46
C ASP A 50 13.34 4.32 3.28
N ARG A 51 12.62 3.85 2.27
CA ARG A 51 13.24 3.24 1.10
C ARG A 51 13.94 4.27 0.22
N PHE A 52 13.37 5.45 0.07
CA PHE A 52 13.84 6.43 -0.90
C PHE A 52 14.45 7.69 -0.30
N LYS A 53 14.50 7.82 1.01
CA LYS A 53 14.96 9.05 1.66
C LYS A 53 16.39 9.45 1.30
N ASP A 54 17.24 8.48 1.00
CA ASP A 54 18.63 8.75 0.64
C ASP A 54 18.84 8.85 -0.86
N GLU A 55 17.78 8.71 -1.64
CA GLU A 55 17.82 8.84 -3.10
C GLU A 55 17.67 10.30 -3.49
N LYS A 56 18.45 10.69 -4.49
CA LYS A 56 18.36 12.06 -5.00
C LYS A 56 17.31 12.11 -6.11
N ILE A 57 16.07 12.29 -5.68
CA ILE A 57 14.92 12.25 -6.59
C ILE A 57 14.51 13.67 -6.95
N ASP A 58 14.55 14.00 -8.24
CA ASP A 58 14.11 15.31 -8.73
C ASP A 58 12.63 15.29 -9.13
N TYR A 59 12.13 14.17 -9.67
CA TYR A 59 10.78 14.07 -10.17
C TYR A 59 10.15 12.74 -9.80
N ILE A 60 8.86 12.77 -9.58
CA ILE A 60 8.04 11.57 -9.40
C ILE A 60 6.92 11.63 -10.42
N ALA A 61 6.71 10.54 -11.13
CA ALA A 61 5.67 10.46 -12.14
C ALA A 61 4.68 9.35 -11.79
N GLY A 62 3.41 9.62 -12.03
CA GLY A 62 2.36 8.64 -11.87
C GLY A 62 1.40 8.77 -13.03
N ILE A 63 0.92 7.64 -13.53
CA ILE A 63 -0.03 7.67 -14.63
C ILE A 63 -1.42 7.94 -14.09
N GLU A 64 -1.88 7.13 -13.18
CA GLU A 64 -3.20 7.31 -12.58
C GLU A 64 -3.38 6.35 -11.41
N SER A 65 -4.23 6.74 -10.48
CA SER A 65 -4.66 5.87 -9.40
C SER A 65 -6.19 5.90 -9.35
N ARG A 66 -6.77 4.74 -9.50
CA ARG A 66 -8.23 4.61 -9.43
C ARG A 66 -8.68 4.13 -8.07
#